data_2e0d6a60a6d584e16d6ae7bc9d32c70a
#
_entry.id   2e0d6a60a6d584e16d6ae7bc9d32c70a
#
_cell.length_a   1.000
_cell.length_b   1.000
_cell.length_c   1.000
_cell.angle_alpha   90.00
_cell.angle_beta   90.00
_cell.angle_gamma   90.00
#
_symmetry.space_group_name_H-M   'P 1'
#
loop_
_entity.id
_entity.type
_entity.pdbx_description
1 polymer ?
#
loop_
_entity_poly.entity_id
_entity_poly.type
_entity_poly.pdbx_seq_one_letter_code
_entity_poly.pdbx_strand_id
1 'polypeptide(L)'
;MKTNILRTSYIFTSYIVLALALVFTACNGNNPNDPLVGTWQHIEDYGDARSEQKVTFDGRDNFTYSDFKYFGDQVHFGQIIKGTYKINEDIVTISYAECSWTNDGQEYTKQDDFSLADEQIKYSIEGNTLTVIRLYGTGSAYTETYTKQ
;
A
#
# COMPACT_ATOMS: atom_id res chain seq x y z
N MET A 1 14.53 55.59 23.49
CA MET A 1 14.75 54.17 23.91
C MET A 1 13.53 53.32 23.61
N LYS A 2 13.04 53.28 22.34
CA LYS A 2 11.80 52.56 21.95
C LYS A 2 11.94 51.70 20.68
N THR A 3 13.13 51.55 20.11
CA THR A 3 13.32 50.90 18.79
C THR A 3 13.85 49.46 18.84
N ASN A 4 14.26 48.94 20.01
CA ASN A 4 14.88 47.62 20.09
C ASN A 4 13.92 46.46 20.39
N ILE A 5 12.71 46.74 20.91
CA ILE A 5 11.75 45.70 21.27
C ILE A 5 11.07 45.08 20.03
N LEU A 6 10.83 45.90 19.01
CA LEU A 6 10.18 45.43 17.77
C LEU A 6 11.09 44.53 16.93
N ARG A 7 12.41 44.80 16.88
CA ARG A 7 13.34 43.94 16.12
C ARG A 7 13.50 42.53 16.71
N THR A 8 13.52 42.45 18.04
CA THR A 8 13.64 41.16 18.73
C THR A 8 12.39 40.29 18.53
N SER A 9 11.22 40.91 18.48
CA SER A 9 9.95 40.20 18.28
C SER A 9 9.85 39.54 16.89
N TYR A 10 10.33 40.21 15.84
CA TYR A 10 10.32 39.64 14.47
C TYR A 10 11.31 38.50 14.29
N ILE A 11 12.45 38.54 14.97
CA ILE A 11 13.44 37.46 14.90
C ILE A 11 12.90 36.22 15.59
N PHE A 12 12.24 36.32 16.74
CA PHE A 12 11.64 35.19 17.45
C PHE A 12 10.49 34.56 16.66
N THR A 13 9.63 35.37 16.05
CA THR A 13 8.51 34.85 15.21
C THR A 13 9.03 34.11 13.97
N SER A 14 10.11 34.61 13.36
CA SER A 14 10.74 33.99 12.20
C SER A 14 11.33 32.61 12.50
N TYR A 15 11.98 32.45 13.66
CA TYR A 15 12.50 31.13 14.10
C TYR A 15 11.41 30.13 14.46
N ILE A 16 10.30 30.59 15.05
CA ILE A 16 9.16 29.71 15.38
C ILE A 16 8.49 29.23 14.10
N VAL A 17 8.30 30.07 13.10
CA VAL A 17 7.71 29.68 11.80
C VAL A 17 8.63 28.72 11.05
N LEU A 18 9.97 28.94 11.08
CA LEU A 18 10.93 28.05 10.47
C LEU A 18 11.00 26.69 11.18
N ALA A 19 10.94 26.68 12.52
CA ALA A 19 10.89 25.43 13.30
C ALA A 19 9.61 24.63 13.06
N LEU A 20 8.45 25.30 12.95
CA LEU A 20 7.19 24.65 12.58
C LEU A 20 7.24 24.07 11.15
N ALA A 21 7.82 24.77 10.19
CA ALA A 21 7.99 24.27 8.83
C ALA A 21 8.86 23.00 8.78
N LEU A 22 9.92 22.94 9.58
CA LEU A 22 10.78 21.75 9.68
C LEU A 22 10.09 20.56 10.34
N VAL A 23 9.16 20.79 11.28
CA VAL A 23 8.39 19.71 11.91
C VAL A 23 7.38 19.09 10.92
N PHE A 24 6.79 19.91 10.04
CA PHE A 24 5.88 19.39 9.01
C PHE A 24 6.59 18.63 7.89
N THR A 25 7.86 18.94 7.61
CA THR A 25 8.66 18.18 6.63
C THR A 25 9.22 16.86 7.19
N ALA A 26 9.36 16.74 8.52
CA ALA A 26 9.83 15.51 9.18
C ALA A 26 8.75 14.44 9.34
N CYS A 27 7.46 14.75 9.10
CA CYS A 27 6.34 13.80 9.22
C CYS A 27 5.91 13.14 7.91
N ASN A 28 6.54 13.44 6.78
CA ASN A 28 6.32 12.69 5.55
C ASN A 28 7.29 11.51 5.48
N GLY A 29 6.98 10.45 6.23
CA GLY A 29 7.69 9.18 6.18
C GLY A 29 7.48 8.38 4.90
N ASN A 30 7.14 9.03 3.79
CA ASN A 30 7.12 8.40 2.49
C ASN A 30 8.57 8.26 2.02
N ASN A 31 9.02 7.05 1.75
CA ASN A 31 10.26 6.81 1.05
C ASN A 31 10.08 7.24 -0.42
N PRO A 32 10.61 8.39 -0.88
CA PRO A 32 10.40 8.86 -2.25
C PRO A 32 11.07 7.97 -3.30
N ASN A 33 11.93 7.06 -2.87
CA ASN A 33 12.65 6.12 -3.73
C ASN A 33 12.03 4.72 -3.70
N ASP A 34 10.90 4.53 -3.01
CA ASP A 34 10.19 3.26 -3.01
C ASP A 34 9.44 3.08 -4.35
N PRO A 35 9.90 2.18 -5.21
CA PRO A 35 9.32 1.99 -6.54
C PRO A 35 7.90 1.42 -6.50
N LEU A 36 7.51 0.76 -5.40
CA LEU A 36 6.19 0.15 -5.25
C LEU A 36 5.10 1.15 -4.89
N VAL A 37 5.44 2.35 -4.36
CA VAL A 37 4.45 3.34 -3.90
C VAL A 37 3.39 3.64 -4.95
N GLY A 38 2.13 3.55 -4.52
CA GLY A 38 0.95 3.76 -5.35
C GLY A 38 0.01 2.57 -5.34
N THR A 39 -0.98 2.63 -6.22
CA THR A 39 -1.97 1.56 -6.39
C THR A 39 -1.73 0.84 -7.70
N TRP A 40 -1.71 -0.48 -7.63
CA TRP A 40 -1.50 -1.40 -8.73
C TRP A 40 -2.72 -2.29 -8.87
N GLN A 41 -3.21 -2.50 -10.09
CA GLN A 41 -4.44 -3.23 -10.36
C GLN A 41 -4.23 -4.33 -11.40
N HIS A 42 -4.83 -5.48 -11.14
CA HIS A 42 -4.97 -6.59 -12.07
C HIS A 42 -6.45 -6.89 -12.25
N ILE A 43 -6.90 -6.98 -13.49
CA ILE A 43 -8.29 -7.30 -13.83
C ILE A 43 -8.29 -8.48 -14.79
N GLU A 44 -9.08 -9.49 -14.45
CA GLU A 44 -9.40 -10.60 -15.33
C GLU A 44 -10.90 -10.60 -15.62
N ASP A 45 -11.25 -10.60 -16.90
CA ASP A 45 -12.63 -10.59 -17.36
C ASP A 45 -12.97 -11.93 -18.01
N TYR A 46 -14.03 -12.57 -17.52
CA TYR A 46 -14.51 -13.86 -17.97
C TYR A 46 -15.96 -13.78 -18.52
N GLY A 47 -16.33 -12.65 -19.10
CA GLY A 47 -17.67 -12.37 -19.59
C GLY A 47 -18.60 -11.90 -18.48
N ASP A 48 -19.49 -12.76 -17.99
CA ASP A 48 -20.41 -12.38 -16.89
C ASP A 48 -19.71 -12.34 -15.51
N ALA A 49 -18.49 -12.84 -15.42
CA ALA A 49 -17.68 -12.81 -14.19
C ALA A 49 -16.41 -11.96 -14.39
N ARG A 50 -16.01 -11.23 -13.35
CA ARG A 50 -14.80 -10.42 -13.32
C ARG A 50 -14.08 -10.61 -12.00
N SER A 51 -12.76 -10.73 -12.05
CA SER A 51 -11.88 -10.64 -10.89
C SER A 51 -11.11 -9.31 -10.95
N GLU A 52 -11.09 -8.61 -9.84
CA GLU A 52 -10.36 -7.34 -9.69
C GLU A 52 -9.50 -7.40 -8.43
N GLN A 53 -8.19 -7.39 -8.65
CA GLN A 53 -7.21 -7.36 -7.57
C GLN A 53 -6.52 -6.01 -7.55
N LYS A 54 -6.39 -5.43 -6.35
CA LYS A 54 -5.62 -4.20 -6.14
C LYS A 54 -4.64 -4.39 -5.00
N VAL A 55 -3.45 -3.85 -5.18
CA VAL A 55 -2.49 -3.67 -4.10
C VAL A 55 -2.07 -2.22 -4.03
N THR A 56 -2.11 -1.64 -2.82
CA THR A 56 -1.69 -0.26 -2.56
C THR A 56 -0.56 -0.28 -1.55
N PHE A 57 0.55 0.37 -1.89
CA PHE A 57 1.69 0.62 -1.02
C PHE A 57 1.74 2.11 -0.67
N ASP A 58 1.74 2.44 0.62
CA ASP A 58 1.60 3.83 1.09
C ASP A 58 2.92 4.60 1.22
N GLY A 59 4.06 3.93 1.00
CA GLY A 59 5.39 4.49 1.18
C GLY A 59 5.82 4.65 2.64
N ARG A 60 5.04 4.10 3.59
CA ARG A 60 5.32 4.08 5.03
C ARG A 60 5.36 2.66 5.57
N ASP A 61 5.81 1.75 4.74
CA ASP A 61 5.89 0.32 5.02
C ASP A 61 4.52 -0.38 5.20
N ASN A 62 3.39 0.26 4.84
CA ASN A 62 2.09 -0.41 4.89
C ASN A 62 1.58 -0.74 3.50
N PHE A 63 0.88 -1.87 3.40
CA PHE A 63 0.16 -2.25 2.19
C PHE A 63 -1.29 -2.61 2.50
N THR A 64 -2.12 -2.49 1.47
CA THR A 64 -3.48 -3.02 1.43
C THR A 64 -3.66 -3.79 0.15
N TYR A 65 -4.08 -5.03 0.25
CA TYR A 65 -4.47 -5.86 -0.88
C TYR A 65 -5.97 -6.08 -0.84
N SER A 66 -6.63 -6.01 -2.01
CA SER A 66 -8.03 -6.38 -2.16
C SER A 66 -8.19 -7.31 -3.36
N ASP A 67 -9.05 -8.32 -3.22
CA ASP A 67 -9.47 -9.23 -4.27
C ASP A 67 -10.99 -9.26 -4.28
N PHE A 68 -11.60 -8.81 -5.38
CA PHE A 68 -13.04 -8.79 -5.57
C PHE A 68 -13.42 -9.65 -6.78
N LYS A 69 -14.38 -10.53 -6.58
CA LYS A 69 -14.98 -11.32 -7.63
C LYS A 69 -16.42 -10.89 -7.82
N TYR A 70 -16.74 -10.51 -9.04
CA TYR A 70 -18.05 -10.02 -9.45
C TYR A 70 -18.75 -11.06 -10.32
N PHE A 71 -20.07 -11.10 -10.22
CA PHE A 71 -20.94 -11.73 -11.20
C PHE A 71 -21.95 -10.68 -11.64
N GLY A 72 -21.91 -10.28 -12.90
CA GLY A 72 -22.52 -9.02 -13.34
C GLY A 72 -21.94 -7.83 -12.58
N ASP A 73 -22.81 -6.98 -12.03
CA ASP A 73 -22.42 -5.79 -11.24
C ASP A 73 -22.36 -6.06 -9.72
N GLN A 74 -22.59 -7.30 -9.29
CA GLN A 74 -22.63 -7.65 -7.88
C GLN A 74 -21.34 -8.29 -7.41
N VAL A 75 -20.86 -7.88 -6.22
CA VAL A 75 -19.76 -8.55 -5.54
C VAL A 75 -20.26 -9.90 -5.02
N HIS A 76 -19.70 -10.97 -5.56
CA HIS A 76 -19.96 -12.33 -5.08
C HIS A 76 -18.98 -12.72 -3.98
N PHE A 77 -17.73 -12.32 -4.11
CA PHE A 77 -16.70 -12.51 -3.09
C PHE A 77 -15.83 -11.26 -3.01
N GLY A 78 -15.44 -10.86 -1.81
CA GLY A 78 -14.51 -9.77 -1.59
C GLY A 78 -13.62 -10.06 -0.39
N GLN A 79 -12.32 -9.82 -0.55
CA GLN A 79 -11.32 -9.94 0.50
C GLN A 79 -10.49 -8.67 0.56
N ILE A 80 -10.20 -8.21 1.77
CA ILE A 80 -9.27 -7.11 2.03
C ILE A 80 -8.25 -7.59 3.05
N ILE A 81 -6.99 -7.49 2.70
CA ILE A 81 -5.85 -7.83 3.56
C ILE A 81 -5.01 -6.58 3.75
N LYS A 82 -4.58 -6.35 5.00
CA LYS A 82 -3.67 -5.27 5.36
C LYS A 82 -2.46 -5.81 6.08
N GLY A 83 -1.36 -5.10 5.98
CA GLY A 83 -0.12 -5.46 6.65
C GLY A 83 0.99 -4.48 6.38
N THR A 84 2.21 -4.94 6.63
CA THR A 84 3.43 -4.17 6.37
C THR A 84 4.28 -4.86 5.32
N TYR A 85 5.14 -4.08 4.65
CA TYR A 85 6.07 -4.60 3.66
C TYR A 85 7.48 -4.03 3.87
N LYS A 86 8.47 -4.77 3.39
CA LYS A 86 9.87 -4.32 3.33
C LYS A 86 10.45 -4.72 1.98
N ILE A 87 11.23 -3.81 1.40
CA ILE A 87 11.92 -4.05 0.13
C ILE A 87 13.39 -4.33 0.41
N ASN A 88 13.90 -5.38 -0.22
CA ASN A 88 15.31 -5.69 -0.29
C ASN A 88 15.64 -6.10 -1.73
N GLU A 89 16.26 -5.19 -2.49
CA GLU A 89 16.54 -5.35 -3.91
C GLU A 89 15.27 -5.61 -4.74
N ASP A 90 15.14 -6.81 -5.34
CA ASP A 90 14.01 -7.25 -6.14
C ASP A 90 13.02 -8.14 -5.38
N ILE A 91 13.16 -8.18 -4.05
CA ILE A 91 12.30 -8.96 -3.15
C ILE A 91 11.51 -8.01 -2.25
N VAL A 92 10.21 -8.18 -2.21
CA VAL A 92 9.33 -7.60 -1.19
C VAL A 92 8.96 -8.68 -0.18
N THR A 93 9.18 -8.40 1.10
CA THR A 93 8.70 -9.23 2.20
C THR A 93 7.41 -8.63 2.73
N ILE A 94 6.34 -9.39 2.75
CA ILE A 94 5.01 -8.98 3.21
C ILE A 94 4.71 -9.66 4.53
N SER A 95 4.33 -8.87 5.54
CA SER A 95 3.86 -9.34 6.85
C SER A 95 2.40 -8.98 7.00
N TYR A 96 1.55 -9.97 7.09
CA TYR A 96 0.10 -9.84 7.14
C TYR A 96 -0.38 -9.50 8.57
N ALA A 97 -1.33 -8.58 8.71
CA ALA A 97 -1.85 -8.14 10.01
C ALA A 97 -3.36 -8.32 10.15
N GLU A 98 -4.12 -8.02 9.10
CA GLU A 98 -5.58 -8.05 9.13
C GLU A 98 -6.13 -8.67 7.86
N CYS A 99 -7.21 -9.45 7.99
CA CYS A 99 -8.00 -9.94 6.88
C CYS A 99 -9.48 -9.72 7.17
N SER A 100 -10.21 -9.23 6.19
CA SER A 100 -11.67 -9.17 6.20
C SER A 100 -12.22 -9.63 4.87
N TRP A 101 -13.39 -10.26 4.89
CA TRP A 101 -14.01 -10.81 3.70
C TRP A 101 -15.53 -10.61 3.70
N THR A 102 -16.14 -10.64 2.52
CA THR A 102 -17.58 -10.62 2.30
C THR A 102 -17.97 -11.63 1.24
N ASN A 103 -19.17 -12.18 1.37
CA ASN A 103 -19.80 -13.00 0.36
C ASN A 103 -21.17 -12.42 0.01
N ASP A 104 -21.52 -12.42 -1.28
CA ASP A 104 -22.82 -12.01 -1.80
C ASP A 104 -23.29 -10.64 -1.31
N GLY A 105 -22.34 -9.69 -1.18
CA GLY A 105 -22.63 -8.30 -0.78
C GLY A 105 -23.01 -8.12 0.68
N GLN A 106 -22.78 -9.11 1.55
CA GLN A 106 -22.97 -8.96 3.00
C GLN A 106 -21.90 -8.05 3.62
N GLU A 107 -22.12 -7.60 4.86
CA GLU A 107 -21.11 -6.83 5.58
C GLU A 107 -19.81 -7.60 5.73
N TYR A 108 -18.69 -6.85 5.68
CA TYR A 108 -17.37 -7.43 5.84
C TYR A 108 -17.19 -8.06 7.21
N THR A 109 -16.79 -9.30 7.24
CA THR A 109 -16.43 -10.02 8.47
C THR A 109 -14.92 -9.97 8.66
N LYS A 110 -14.46 -9.44 9.80
CA LYS A 110 -13.06 -9.48 10.20
C LYS A 110 -12.72 -10.89 10.67
N GLN A 111 -11.58 -11.40 10.23
CA GLN A 111 -11.05 -12.67 10.72
C GLN A 111 -10.19 -12.40 11.97
N ASP A 112 -10.67 -12.80 13.15
CA ASP A 112 -10.04 -12.49 14.43
C ASP A 112 -8.70 -13.22 14.65
N ASP A 113 -8.55 -14.43 14.11
CA ASP A 113 -7.34 -15.27 14.25
C ASP A 113 -6.51 -15.31 12.95
N PHE A 114 -6.51 -14.20 12.19
CA PHE A 114 -5.76 -14.14 10.95
C PHE A 114 -4.26 -14.08 11.25
N SER A 115 -3.58 -15.15 10.91
CA SER A 115 -2.12 -15.25 10.98
C SER A 115 -1.63 -15.99 9.74
N LEU A 116 -0.89 -15.28 8.90
CA LEU A 116 -0.12 -15.87 7.81
C LEU A 116 1.36 -15.66 8.11
N ALA A 117 2.18 -16.63 7.70
CA ALA A 117 3.62 -16.46 7.70
C ALA A 117 4.00 -15.31 6.73
N ASP A 118 5.09 -14.63 7.04
CA ASP A 118 5.67 -13.65 6.14
C ASP A 118 5.93 -14.28 4.76
N GLU A 119 5.54 -13.57 3.71
CA GLU A 119 5.71 -14.01 2.33
C GLU A 119 6.82 -13.19 1.66
N GLN A 120 7.72 -13.86 0.96
CA GLN A 120 8.72 -13.23 0.11
C GLN A 120 8.32 -13.36 -1.35
N ILE A 121 8.19 -12.24 -2.00
CA ILE A 121 7.73 -12.13 -3.39
C ILE A 121 8.81 -11.43 -4.20
N LYS A 122 9.25 -12.04 -5.28
CA LYS A 122 10.11 -11.36 -6.23
C LYS A 122 9.29 -10.45 -7.12
N TYR A 123 9.79 -9.24 -7.39
CA TYR A 123 9.08 -8.28 -8.23
C TYR A 123 10.00 -7.58 -9.24
N SER A 124 9.40 -7.04 -10.28
CA SER A 124 10.03 -6.09 -11.20
C SER A 124 9.02 -5.04 -11.64
N ILE A 125 9.51 -3.83 -11.97
CA ILE A 125 8.69 -2.73 -12.47
C ILE A 125 9.27 -2.26 -13.80
N GLU A 126 8.42 -2.23 -14.83
CA GLU A 126 8.74 -1.69 -16.15
C GLU A 126 7.65 -0.67 -16.53
N GLY A 127 7.99 0.62 -16.47
CA GLY A 127 7.03 1.70 -16.69
C GLY A 127 5.88 1.65 -15.68
N ASN A 128 4.66 1.41 -16.17
CA ASN A 128 3.45 1.28 -15.36
C ASN A 128 3.05 -0.17 -15.06
N THR A 129 3.93 -1.13 -15.31
CA THR A 129 3.67 -2.54 -15.10
C THR A 129 4.50 -3.06 -13.92
N LEU A 130 3.83 -3.61 -12.91
CA LEU A 130 4.42 -4.37 -11.82
C LEU A 130 4.22 -5.85 -12.12
N THR A 131 5.30 -6.59 -12.18
CA THR A 131 5.29 -8.05 -12.27
C THR A 131 5.69 -8.63 -10.92
N VAL A 132 4.89 -9.53 -10.36
CA VAL A 132 5.17 -10.27 -9.13
C VAL A 132 5.31 -11.75 -9.43
N ILE A 133 6.29 -12.39 -8.81
CA ILE A 133 6.57 -13.82 -8.94
C ILE A 133 6.54 -14.44 -7.56
N ARG A 134 5.54 -15.28 -7.30
CA ARG A 134 5.39 -16.06 -6.08
C ARG A 134 5.97 -17.45 -6.28
N LEU A 135 6.86 -17.87 -5.39
CA LEU A 135 7.46 -19.20 -5.40
C LEU A 135 6.74 -20.08 -4.39
N TYR A 136 6.11 -21.13 -4.85
CA TYR A 136 5.53 -22.14 -3.97
C TYR A 136 6.57 -23.21 -3.65
N GLY A 137 6.50 -23.78 -2.44
CA GLY A 137 7.46 -24.78 -1.94
C GLY A 137 7.60 -26.07 -2.78
N THR A 138 6.79 -26.24 -3.82
CA THR A 138 6.85 -27.34 -4.82
C THR A 138 7.73 -27.01 -6.03
N GLY A 139 8.40 -25.84 -6.04
CA GLY A 139 9.18 -25.36 -7.19
C GLY A 139 8.35 -24.75 -8.31
N SER A 140 7.03 -24.65 -8.16
CA SER A 140 6.15 -23.94 -9.10
C SER A 140 6.24 -22.45 -8.84
N ALA A 141 6.36 -21.64 -9.92
CA ALA A 141 6.29 -20.19 -9.86
C ALA A 141 4.93 -19.73 -10.41
N TYR A 142 4.29 -18.81 -9.74
CA TYR A 142 3.10 -18.12 -10.23
C TYR A 142 3.45 -16.67 -10.49
N THR A 143 3.11 -16.18 -11.68
CA THR A 143 3.44 -14.81 -12.12
C THR A 143 2.16 -14.04 -12.37
N GLU A 144 2.04 -12.88 -11.76
CA GLU A 144 0.95 -11.92 -11.97
C GLU A 144 1.51 -10.59 -12.45
N THR A 145 0.72 -9.86 -13.23
CA THR A 145 1.05 -8.52 -13.69
C THR A 145 -0.05 -7.55 -13.30
N TYR A 146 0.38 -6.40 -12.79
CA TYR A 146 -0.50 -5.31 -12.36
C TYR A 146 -0.15 -4.04 -13.11
N THR A 147 -1.14 -3.20 -13.36
CA THR A 147 -0.95 -1.88 -13.98
C THR A 147 -1.12 -0.79 -12.94
N LYS A 148 -0.25 0.21 -12.97
CA LYS A 148 -0.33 1.38 -12.07
C LYS A 148 -1.56 2.21 -12.39
N GLN A 149 -2.29 2.62 -11.34
CA GLN A 149 -3.47 3.47 -11.40
C GLN A 149 -3.12 4.94 -11.22
#